data_4101a5dde7cc38ed006fe5f7c3393af0
#
_entry.id   4101a5dde7cc38ed006fe5f7c3393af0
#
_cell.length_a   1.000
_cell.length_b   1.000
_cell.length_c   1.000
_cell.angle_alpha   90.00
_cell.angle_beta   90.00
_cell.angle_gamma   90.00
#
_symmetry.space_group_name_H-M   'P 1'
#
loop_
_entity.id
_entity.type
_entity.pdbx_description
1 polymer ?
#
loop_
_entity_poly.entity_id
_entity_poly.type
_entity_poly.pdbx_seq_one_letter_code
_entity_poly.pdbx_strand_id
1 'polypeptide(L)'
;MNRVLTFITFVIFIGANCSSAADNGFGSGQLQDERQIDSTMADTVTVKEKPKGLINKIIAYFNESNKVRRNKKFDFSIIGGPHYSSDTKFGIGVVGSGLYRPSASDSVSPLSNVSVYADATTSMFFKLGVRGTHIFPNDKARLNYDINVAQIATKFWGIGYEMARNDDNESKYKYFTSQTEVSYVWRLAPNFYIGPMATVDYINARDMAKPELWEGERDKTFNIGVGLTMQYDNRDFLTNASRGMYARLDQRFNPRFLANKYAFSLTELYLAYYHPVWKSATIALQLHSRLTYGNTPWGLLSTLGGSDNMRGYF
;
A
#
# COMPACT_ATOMS: atom_id res chain seq x y z
N MET A 1 -2.69 -34.93 0.89
CA MET A 1 -3.84 -34.37 1.62
C MET A 1 -4.02 -32.94 1.10
N ASN A 2 -5.11 -32.67 0.36
CA ASN A 2 -5.37 -31.33 -0.17
C ASN A 2 -5.78 -30.42 0.97
N ARG A 3 -4.88 -29.56 1.42
CA ARG A 3 -5.19 -28.53 2.42
C ARG A 3 -5.80 -27.33 1.68
N VAL A 4 -7.09 -27.08 1.87
CA VAL A 4 -7.75 -25.82 1.49
C VAL A 4 -7.78 -24.98 2.74
N LEU A 5 -6.96 -23.94 2.79
CA LEU A 5 -6.98 -22.98 3.88
C LEU A 5 -7.68 -21.71 3.36
N THR A 6 -8.83 -21.39 3.95
CA THR A 6 -9.62 -20.22 3.56
C THR A 6 -9.62 -19.22 4.71
N PHE A 7 -9.10 -18.02 4.47
CA PHE A 7 -9.27 -16.89 5.40
C PHE A 7 -10.04 -15.78 4.69
N ILE A 8 -11.07 -15.30 5.36
CA ILE A 8 -11.87 -14.16 4.93
C ILE A 8 -11.70 -13.08 5.99
N THR A 9 -11.11 -11.96 5.61
CA THR A 9 -10.93 -10.81 6.49
C THR A 9 -11.91 -9.71 6.10
N PHE A 10 -12.71 -9.26 7.06
CA PHE A 10 -13.62 -8.13 6.89
C PHE A 10 -13.15 -6.98 7.77
N VAL A 11 -12.80 -5.86 7.16
CA VAL A 11 -12.31 -4.68 7.87
C VAL A 11 -13.22 -3.49 7.57
N ILE A 12 -13.75 -2.88 8.63
CA ILE A 12 -14.55 -1.65 8.54
C ILE A 12 -13.68 -0.49 9.00
N PHE A 13 -13.39 0.44 8.09
CA PHE A 13 -12.75 1.70 8.43
C PHE A 13 -13.78 2.84 8.41
N ILE A 14 -13.88 3.56 9.53
CA ILE A 14 -14.56 4.84 9.58
C ILE A 14 -13.49 5.92 9.63
N GLY A 15 -13.17 6.50 8.46
CA GLY A 15 -12.20 7.57 8.34
C GLY A 15 -12.88 8.93 8.34
N ALA A 16 -12.53 9.81 9.27
CA ALA A 16 -12.85 11.22 9.17
C ALA A 16 -11.73 11.92 8.39
N ASN A 17 -12.02 12.41 7.19
CA ASN A 17 -11.12 13.28 6.46
C ASN A 17 -11.16 14.65 7.13
N CYS A 18 -10.18 14.95 7.97
CA CYS A 18 -9.98 16.29 8.50
C CYS A 18 -9.33 17.15 7.40
N SER A 19 -10.11 17.66 6.46
CA SER A 19 -9.69 18.78 5.63
C SER A 19 -9.89 20.04 6.46
N SER A 20 -8.82 20.68 6.91
CA SER A 20 -8.85 22.03 7.44
C SER A 20 -9.20 22.99 6.29
N ALA A 21 -10.48 23.16 6.02
CA ALA A 21 -10.98 24.30 5.30
C ALA A 21 -10.96 25.46 6.29
N ALA A 22 -10.10 26.44 6.05
CA ALA A 22 -10.16 27.73 6.73
C ALA A 22 -11.54 28.32 6.46
N ASP A 23 -12.32 28.40 7.52
CA ASP A 23 -13.65 28.99 7.56
C ASP A 23 -13.48 30.51 7.45
N ASN A 24 -13.84 31.10 6.31
CA ASN A 24 -14.06 32.52 6.19
C ASN A 24 -15.54 32.74 6.36
N GLY A 25 -15.88 33.33 7.50
CA GLY A 25 -17.20 33.59 8.00
C GLY A 25 -18.09 34.36 7.05
N PHE A 26 -19.31 33.95 7.05
CA PHE A 26 -20.45 34.60 6.44
C PHE A 26 -20.88 35.79 7.31
N GLY A 27 -20.76 36.99 6.77
CA GLY A 27 -21.34 38.22 7.32
C GLY A 27 -22.14 38.95 6.25
N SER A 28 -23.43 38.96 6.41
CA SER A 28 -24.39 39.71 5.60
C SER A 28 -24.31 41.22 5.90
N GLY A 29 -24.42 42.08 4.87
CA GLY A 29 -24.83 43.43 5.07
C GLY A 29 -24.21 44.48 4.14
N GLN A 30 -24.95 44.82 3.11
CA GLN A 30 -25.19 46.12 2.48
C GLN A 30 -24.14 47.24 2.35
N LEU A 31 -23.95 47.60 1.05
CA LEU A 31 -23.97 48.96 0.45
C LEU A 31 -22.83 49.96 0.73
N GLN A 32 -22.22 50.34 -0.41
CA GLN A 32 -21.74 51.66 -0.82
C GLN A 32 -20.62 52.33 -0.01
N ASP A 33 -19.47 52.53 -0.58
CA ASP A 33 -19.03 53.83 -1.12
C ASP A 33 -17.65 53.73 -1.79
N GLU A 34 -17.55 54.38 -2.94
CA GLU A 34 -16.29 54.61 -3.65
C GLU A 34 -15.42 55.58 -2.86
N ARG A 35 -14.17 55.19 -2.56
CA ARG A 35 -13.06 56.15 -2.48
C ARG A 35 -11.74 55.46 -2.86
N GLN A 36 -11.18 55.89 -3.99
CA GLN A 36 -9.77 55.75 -4.30
C GLN A 36 -8.92 56.23 -3.13
N ILE A 37 -8.07 55.36 -2.63
CA ILE A 37 -6.89 55.77 -1.87
C ILE A 37 -5.70 55.02 -2.49
N ASP A 38 -4.94 55.80 -3.23
CA ASP A 38 -3.58 55.53 -3.62
C ASP A 38 -2.74 55.27 -2.36
N SER A 39 -2.21 54.08 -2.24
CA SER A 39 -1.16 53.80 -1.25
C SER A 39 -0.14 52.84 -1.84
N THR A 40 0.91 53.41 -2.36
CA THR A 40 2.24 52.84 -2.36
C THR A 40 2.53 52.18 -1.02
N MET A 41 2.37 50.88 -0.94
CA MET A 41 2.85 50.09 0.19
C MET A 41 3.95 49.18 -0.27
N ALA A 42 5.10 49.47 0.32
CA ALA A 42 6.35 48.79 0.27
C ALA A 42 6.24 47.25 0.09
N ASP A 43 6.92 46.79 -0.93
CA ASP A 43 7.39 45.39 -1.04
C ASP A 43 8.13 45.03 0.24
N THR A 44 7.45 44.38 1.16
CA THR A 44 8.13 43.67 2.24
C THR A 44 8.72 42.41 1.63
N VAL A 45 9.94 42.52 1.13
CA VAL A 45 10.78 41.39 0.80
C VAL A 45 11.00 40.60 2.08
N THR A 46 10.17 39.59 2.30
CA THR A 46 10.45 38.54 3.29
C THR A 46 11.66 37.77 2.79
N VAL A 47 12.83 38.21 3.24
CA VAL A 47 14.07 37.47 3.10
C VAL A 47 13.84 36.11 3.79
N LYS A 48 13.57 35.08 3.00
CA LYS A 48 13.58 33.71 3.47
C LYS A 48 15.01 33.39 3.90
N GLU A 49 15.29 33.50 5.18
CA GLU A 49 16.56 33.02 5.73
C GLU A 49 16.73 31.55 5.33
N LYS A 50 17.82 31.25 4.68
CA LYS A 50 18.18 29.86 4.32
C LYS A 50 18.36 29.08 5.63
N PRO A 51 17.70 27.94 5.79
CA PRO A 51 17.78 27.16 7.03
C PRO A 51 19.22 26.78 7.32
N LYS A 52 19.74 27.25 8.46
CA LYS A 52 21.08 26.93 8.96
C LYS A 52 20.99 25.59 9.71
N GLY A 53 21.80 24.62 9.31
CA GLY A 53 21.86 23.26 9.91
C GLY A 53 21.21 22.18 9.05
N LEU A 54 21.74 20.97 9.13
CA LEU A 54 21.29 19.82 8.34
C LEU A 54 19.81 19.47 8.63
N ILE A 55 19.44 19.46 9.90
CA ILE A 55 18.07 19.13 10.36
C ILE A 55 17.06 20.15 9.81
N ASN A 56 17.36 21.44 9.89
CA ASN A 56 16.47 22.47 9.39
C ASN A 56 16.34 22.45 7.86
N LYS A 57 17.40 22.05 7.14
CA LYS A 57 17.33 21.83 5.68
C LYS A 57 16.43 20.65 5.33
N ILE A 58 16.50 19.56 6.10
CA ILE A 58 15.64 18.37 5.93
C ILE A 58 14.19 18.76 6.21
N ILE A 59 13.89 19.42 7.32
CA ILE A 59 12.53 19.87 7.67
C ILE A 59 11.98 20.82 6.61
N ALA A 60 12.79 21.78 6.14
CA ALA A 60 12.37 22.71 5.09
C ALA A 60 12.09 21.97 3.76
N TYR A 61 12.88 20.97 3.40
CA TYR A 61 12.67 20.14 2.23
C TYR A 61 11.35 19.36 2.33
N PHE A 62 11.06 18.72 3.49
CA PHE A 62 9.80 18.02 3.73
C PHE A 62 8.58 18.97 3.66
N ASN A 63 8.69 20.15 4.26
CA ASN A 63 7.61 21.13 4.23
C ASN A 63 7.37 21.70 2.81
N GLU A 64 8.42 21.83 2.00
CA GLU A 64 8.30 22.32 0.63
C GLU A 64 7.80 21.25 -0.34
N SER A 65 8.19 19.99 -0.15
CA SER A 65 7.74 18.86 -0.97
C SER A 65 6.24 18.57 -0.82
N ASN A 66 5.66 18.90 0.34
CA ASN A 66 4.26 18.66 0.64
C ASN A 66 3.31 19.80 0.23
N LYS A 67 3.83 20.89 -0.37
CA LYS A 67 2.98 21.96 -0.91
C LYS A 67 2.33 21.55 -2.21
N VAL A 68 1.00 21.51 -2.24
CA VAL A 68 0.22 21.24 -3.47
C VAL A 68 0.48 22.33 -4.50
N ARG A 69 1.11 21.99 -5.60
CA ARG A 69 1.35 22.89 -6.74
C ARG A 69 0.49 22.45 -7.92
N ARG A 70 -0.58 23.18 -8.21
CA ARG A 70 -1.61 22.83 -9.22
C ARG A 70 -1.12 22.62 -10.66
N ASN A 71 0.10 23.00 -11.02
CA ASN A 71 0.61 22.96 -12.40
C ASN A 71 1.82 22.03 -12.61
N LYS A 72 2.07 21.06 -11.72
CA LYS A 72 3.17 20.11 -11.92
C LYS A 72 2.73 18.89 -12.73
N LYS A 73 3.52 18.51 -13.74
CA LYS A 73 3.39 17.22 -14.43
C LYS A 73 3.60 16.03 -13.50
N PHE A 74 4.33 16.23 -12.40
CA PHE A 74 4.62 15.25 -11.36
C PHE A 74 4.49 15.93 -10.00
N ASP A 75 3.54 15.48 -9.18
CA ASP A 75 3.35 15.95 -7.82
C ASP A 75 3.90 14.89 -6.85
N PHE A 76 4.92 15.26 -6.09
CA PHE A 76 5.66 14.37 -5.22
C PHE A 76 5.58 14.84 -3.78
N SER A 77 5.25 13.93 -2.88
CA SER A 77 5.17 14.18 -1.45
C SER A 77 6.01 13.15 -0.70
N ILE A 78 6.72 13.60 0.34
CA ILE A 78 7.52 12.75 1.20
C ILE A 78 6.99 12.85 2.62
N ILE A 79 6.73 11.71 3.24
CA ILE A 79 6.32 11.60 4.63
C ILE A 79 7.27 10.62 5.30
N GLY A 80 7.75 10.96 6.48
CA GLY A 80 8.62 10.07 7.23
C GLY A 80 8.92 10.59 8.63
N GLY A 81 9.43 9.73 9.46
CA GLY A 81 9.79 10.08 10.82
C GLY A 81 10.22 8.88 11.64
N PRO A 82 10.68 9.14 12.87
CA PRO A 82 10.98 8.10 13.84
C PRO A 82 9.69 7.44 14.33
N HIS A 83 9.78 6.15 14.61
CA HIS A 83 8.70 5.37 15.22
C HIS A 83 9.25 4.39 16.26
N TYR A 84 8.39 3.89 17.10
CA TYR A 84 8.70 2.85 18.08
C TYR A 84 7.61 1.79 18.08
N SER A 85 8.04 0.53 18.14
CA SER A 85 7.16 -0.63 18.32
C SER A 85 7.79 -1.59 19.33
N SER A 86 6.98 -2.32 20.09
CA SER A 86 7.47 -3.34 21.02
C SER A 86 8.31 -4.41 20.33
N ASP A 87 7.97 -4.77 19.11
CA ASP A 87 8.59 -5.86 18.36
C ASP A 87 9.83 -5.40 17.59
N THR A 88 9.76 -4.24 16.93
CA THR A 88 10.84 -3.72 16.08
C THR A 88 11.70 -2.65 16.75
N LYS A 89 11.35 -2.25 18.00
CA LYS A 89 12.05 -1.22 18.78
C LYS A 89 11.99 0.15 18.09
N PHE A 90 13.07 0.93 18.21
CA PHE A 90 13.15 2.24 17.57
C PHE A 90 13.49 2.11 16.09
N GLY A 91 12.79 2.86 15.25
CA GLY A 91 13.01 2.85 13.81
C GLY A 91 12.81 4.21 13.18
N ILE A 92 13.17 4.27 11.91
CA ILE A 92 12.95 5.41 11.03
C ILE A 92 12.31 4.91 9.73
N GLY A 93 11.16 5.48 9.38
CA GLY A 93 10.44 5.15 8.15
C GLY A 93 10.28 6.37 7.27
N VAL A 94 10.38 6.17 5.96
CA VAL A 94 10.17 7.21 4.93
C VAL A 94 9.34 6.64 3.80
N VAL A 95 8.34 7.40 3.36
CA VAL A 95 7.53 7.10 2.18
C VAL A 95 7.53 8.30 1.26
N GLY A 96 8.00 8.11 0.03
CA GLY A 96 7.87 9.07 -1.06
C GLY A 96 6.75 8.64 -1.99
N SER A 97 5.76 9.49 -2.22
CA SER A 97 4.64 9.21 -3.12
C SER A 97 4.54 10.26 -4.20
N GLY A 98 4.38 9.82 -5.44
CA GLY A 98 4.24 10.68 -6.61
C GLY A 98 2.95 10.38 -7.36
N LEU A 99 2.26 11.45 -7.77
CA LEU A 99 1.13 11.41 -8.70
C LEU A 99 1.56 12.08 -10.00
N TYR A 100 1.29 11.42 -11.12
CA TYR A 100 1.71 11.94 -12.42
C TYR A 100 0.75 11.56 -13.54
N ARG A 101 0.81 12.34 -14.60
CA ARG A 101 0.05 12.11 -15.82
C ARG A 101 1.01 11.77 -16.95
N PRO A 102 0.94 10.56 -17.53
CA PRO A 102 1.88 10.14 -18.59
C PRO A 102 1.80 11.01 -19.86
N SER A 103 0.58 11.48 -20.20
CA SER A 103 0.37 12.38 -21.34
C SER A 103 -0.25 13.69 -20.88
N ALA A 104 0.34 14.81 -21.30
CA ALA A 104 -0.18 16.14 -20.99
C ALA A 104 -1.53 16.45 -21.68
N SER A 105 -1.83 15.76 -22.78
CA SER A 105 -3.08 15.90 -23.54
C SER A 105 -4.24 15.09 -22.97
N ASP A 106 -3.95 14.14 -22.06
CA ASP A 106 -4.97 13.29 -21.44
C ASP A 106 -5.49 13.92 -20.14
N SER A 107 -6.62 14.62 -20.25
CA SER A 107 -7.30 15.23 -19.09
C SER A 107 -8.36 14.32 -18.45
N VAL A 108 -8.66 13.17 -19.06
CA VAL A 108 -9.78 12.30 -18.68
C VAL A 108 -9.33 11.15 -17.79
N SER A 109 -8.14 10.60 -18.04
CA SER A 109 -7.62 9.47 -17.25
C SER A 109 -7.30 9.87 -15.81
N PRO A 110 -7.49 8.96 -14.84
CA PRO A 110 -6.97 9.12 -13.50
C PRO A 110 -5.45 9.33 -13.50
N LEU A 111 -4.93 9.88 -12.41
CA LEU A 111 -3.48 10.06 -12.25
C LEU A 111 -2.81 8.70 -11.97
N SER A 112 -1.71 8.45 -12.65
CA SER A 112 -0.78 7.39 -12.28
C SER A 112 -0.14 7.69 -10.94
N ASN A 113 0.18 6.65 -10.17
CA ASN A 113 0.83 6.80 -8.88
C ASN A 113 2.07 5.92 -8.77
N VAL A 114 3.02 6.38 -7.98
CA VAL A 114 4.19 5.63 -7.57
C VAL A 114 4.49 5.94 -6.11
N SER A 115 4.78 4.92 -5.31
CA SER A 115 5.24 5.09 -3.93
C SER A 115 6.49 4.28 -3.71
N VAL A 116 7.52 4.92 -3.16
CA VAL A 116 8.76 4.30 -2.71
C VAL A 116 8.77 4.40 -1.19
N TYR A 117 9.01 3.30 -0.53
CA TYR A 117 9.06 3.28 0.94
C TYR A 117 10.31 2.58 1.43
N ALA A 118 10.84 3.09 2.53
CA ALA A 118 11.96 2.51 3.25
C ALA A 118 11.72 2.62 4.75
N ASP A 119 12.01 1.55 5.45
CA ASP A 119 11.94 1.48 6.91
C ASP A 119 13.14 0.71 7.43
N ALA A 120 13.73 1.15 8.52
CA ALA A 120 14.81 0.46 9.19
C ALA A 120 14.74 0.68 10.70
N THR A 121 15.04 -0.37 11.49
CA THR A 121 14.93 -0.35 12.92
C THR A 121 16.19 -0.86 13.63
N THR A 122 16.32 -0.54 14.90
CA THR A 122 17.44 -0.98 15.74
C THR A 122 17.45 -2.49 16.01
N SER A 123 16.34 -3.19 15.81
CA SER A 123 16.25 -4.66 15.89
C SER A 123 16.65 -5.37 14.59
N MET A 124 17.32 -4.66 13.67
CA MET A 124 17.70 -5.18 12.33
C MET A 124 16.51 -5.56 11.42
N PHE A 125 15.32 -5.06 11.72
CA PHE A 125 14.23 -5.08 10.77
C PHE A 125 14.49 -4.00 9.72
N PHE A 126 14.27 -4.34 8.45
CA PHE A 126 14.19 -3.36 7.38
C PHE A 126 13.13 -3.77 6.36
N LYS A 127 12.54 -2.78 5.71
CA LYS A 127 11.63 -2.97 4.58
C LYS A 127 11.90 -1.88 3.55
N LEU A 128 12.10 -2.27 2.32
CA LEU A 128 12.30 -1.37 1.18
C LEU A 128 11.40 -1.83 0.04
N GLY A 129 10.75 -0.90 -0.63
CA GLY A 129 9.94 -1.29 -1.78
C GLY A 129 9.47 -0.13 -2.63
N VAL A 130 8.96 -0.48 -3.79
CA VAL A 130 8.28 0.40 -4.72
C VAL A 130 7.00 -0.24 -5.19
N ARG A 131 5.92 0.52 -5.17
CA ARG A 131 4.62 0.08 -5.67
C ARG A 131 3.90 1.21 -6.41
N GLY A 132 3.06 0.87 -7.33
CA GLY A 132 2.29 1.87 -8.04
C GLY A 132 1.41 1.30 -9.15
N THR A 133 0.71 2.23 -9.79
CA THR A 133 -0.10 1.97 -10.97
C THR A 133 0.23 3.01 -12.02
N HIS A 134 0.79 2.57 -13.13
CA HIS A 134 0.96 3.39 -14.32
C HIS A 134 -0.26 3.24 -15.22
N ILE A 135 -0.94 4.34 -15.49
CA ILE A 135 -2.16 4.38 -16.30
C ILE A 135 -1.79 4.89 -17.67
N PHE A 136 -2.05 4.08 -18.70
CA PHE A 136 -1.81 4.45 -20.08
C PHE A 136 -2.87 5.44 -20.59
N PRO A 137 -2.55 6.23 -21.62
CA PRO A 137 -3.46 7.27 -22.14
C PRO A 137 -4.88 6.76 -22.43
N ASN A 138 -5.88 7.58 -22.09
CA ASN A 138 -7.31 7.26 -22.16
C ASN A 138 -7.72 6.08 -21.26
N ASP A 139 -6.90 5.74 -20.26
CA ASP A 139 -7.10 4.62 -19.34
C ASP A 139 -7.37 3.29 -20.07
N LYS A 140 -6.70 3.10 -21.22
CA LYS A 140 -6.87 1.88 -22.04
C LYS A 140 -6.22 0.66 -21.40
N ALA A 141 -5.17 0.87 -20.64
CA ALA A 141 -4.44 -0.17 -19.93
C ALA A 141 -3.84 0.37 -18.63
N ARG A 142 -3.55 -0.53 -17.72
CA ARG A 142 -2.86 -0.22 -16.45
C ARG A 142 -1.74 -1.23 -16.21
N LEU A 143 -0.57 -0.75 -15.78
CA LEU A 143 0.53 -1.56 -15.28
C LEU A 143 0.57 -1.36 -13.77
N ASN A 144 0.24 -2.42 -13.02
CA ASN A 144 0.38 -2.42 -11.57
C ASN A 144 1.67 -3.16 -11.20
N TYR A 145 2.38 -2.66 -10.22
CA TYR A 145 3.61 -3.27 -9.73
C TYR A 145 3.76 -3.08 -8.22
N ASP A 146 4.26 -4.10 -7.56
CA ASP A 146 4.72 -4.09 -6.17
C ASP A 146 6.00 -4.92 -6.08
N ILE A 147 7.09 -4.27 -5.74
CA ILE A 147 8.41 -4.88 -5.61
C ILE A 147 8.92 -4.51 -4.24
N ASN A 148 9.19 -5.50 -3.41
CA ASN A 148 9.66 -5.25 -2.06
C ASN A 148 10.71 -6.26 -1.62
N VAL A 149 11.56 -5.79 -0.70
CA VAL A 149 12.56 -6.58 0.01
C VAL A 149 12.46 -6.22 1.48
N ALA A 150 12.42 -7.22 2.34
CA ALA A 150 12.33 -7.01 3.77
C ALA A 150 13.08 -8.07 4.56
N GLN A 151 13.57 -7.68 5.73
CA GLN A 151 13.95 -8.58 6.81
C GLN A 151 13.05 -8.33 8.00
N ILE A 152 12.33 -9.35 8.43
CA ILE A 152 11.27 -9.25 9.41
C ILE A 152 11.53 -10.25 10.53
N ALA A 153 11.38 -9.80 11.78
CA ALA A 153 11.29 -10.68 12.94
C ALA A 153 9.81 -10.80 13.31
N THR A 154 9.32 -12.02 13.43
CA THR A 154 7.90 -12.28 13.71
C THR A 154 7.74 -13.58 14.51
N LYS A 155 6.50 -13.97 14.75
CA LYS A 155 6.12 -15.16 15.49
C LYS A 155 5.36 -16.11 14.58
N PHE A 156 5.42 -17.40 14.92
CA PHE A 156 4.74 -18.48 14.21
C PHE A 156 4.26 -19.52 15.22
N TRP A 157 3.03 -20.01 15.04
CA TRP A 157 2.40 -20.96 15.95
C TRP A 157 2.18 -22.35 15.31
N GLY A 158 2.74 -22.57 14.13
CA GLY A 158 2.51 -23.77 13.33
C GLY A 158 1.46 -23.61 12.25
N ILE A 159 1.23 -24.69 11.51
CA ILE A 159 0.34 -24.70 10.34
C ILE A 159 -1.03 -25.22 10.74
N GLY A 160 -2.07 -24.38 10.55
CA GLY A 160 -3.47 -24.72 10.80
C GLY A 160 -3.99 -24.23 12.14
N TYR A 161 -5.32 -24.22 12.27
CA TYR A 161 -6.01 -23.65 13.42
C TYR A 161 -5.66 -24.33 14.75
N GLU A 162 -5.58 -25.66 14.76
CA GLU A 162 -5.31 -26.43 15.98
C GLU A 162 -3.93 -26.13 16.58
N MET A 163 -2.93 -25.91 15.72
CA MET A 163 -1.60 -25.49 16.18
C MET A 163 -1.60 -24.04 16.62
N ALA A 164 -2.27 -23.17 15.84
CA ALA A 164 -2.26 -21.73 16.07
C ALA A 164 -3.04 -21.27 17.33
N ARG A 165 -4.01 -22.05 17.81
CA ARG A 165 -4.77 -21.73 19.02
C ARG A 165 -4.03 -22.01 20.31
N ASN A 166 -2.90 -22.73 20.27
CA ASN A 166 -2.11 -23.07 21.45
C ASN A 166 -0.95 -22.08 21.59
N ASP A 167 -1.01 -21.24 22.63
CA ASP A 167 0.01 -20.23 22.93
C ASP A 167 1.39 -20.86 23.19
N ASP A 168 1.47 -22.10 23.68
CA ASP A 168 2.72 -22.80 23.88
C ASP A 168 3.47 -23.05 22.57
N ASN A 169 2.80 -22.98 21.43
CA ASN A 169 3.42 -23.15 20.12
C ASN A 169 4.09 -21.86 19.62
N GLU A 170 4.07 -20.76 20.37
CA GLU A 170 4.77 -19.55 19.96
C GLU A 170 6.24 -19.82 19.66
N SER A 171 6.65 -19.59 18.41
CA SER A 171 8.03 -19.68 17.93
C SER A 171 8.45 -18.37 17.31
N LYS A 172 9.49 -17.75 17.84
CA LYS A 172 10.08 -16.54 17.24
C LYS A 172 11.03 -16.96 16.11
N TYR A 173 10.97 -16.24 15.02
CA TYR A 173 11.89 -16.44 13.90
C TYR A 173 12.13 -15.14 13.15
N LYS A 174 13.17 -15.14 12.34
CA LYS A 174 13.49 -14.06 11.41
C LYS A 174 13.39 -14.60 9.98
N TYR A 175 12.93 -13.79 9.07
CA TYR A 175 12.97 -14.14 7.65
C TYR A 175 13.34 -12.96 6.78
N PHE A 176 14.09 -13.25 5.75
CA PHE A 176 14.32 -12.36 4.64
C PHE A 176 13.31 -12.70 3.54
N THR A 177 12.67 -11.70 2.97
CA THR A 177 11.74 -11.89 1.85
C THR A 177 12.04 -10.90 0.74
N SER A 178 11.89 -11.35 -0.49
CA SER A 178 11.86 -10.50 -1.68
C SER A 178 10.65 -10.91 -2.51
N GLN A 179 9.76 -9.97 -2.74
CA GLN A 179 8.51 -10.21 -3.45
C GLN A 179 8.41 -9.22 -4.62
N THR A 180 8.03 -9.76 -5.76
CA THR A 180 7.74 -8.98 -6.96
C THR A 180 6.42 -9.43 -7.52
N GLU A 181 5.51 -8.50 -7.69
CA GLU A 181 4.24 -8.71 -8.38
C GLU A 181 4.09 -7.64 -9.45
N VAL A 182 3.78 -8.08 -10.67
CA VAL A 182 3.51 -7.20 -11.81
C VAL A 182 2.28 -7.71 -12.53
N SER A 183 1.35 -6.83 -12.84
CA SER A 183 0.20 -7.14 -13.69
C SER A 183 -0.03 -6.04 -14.74
N TYR A 184 -0.32 -6.46 -15.96
CA TYR A 184 -0.66 -5.58 -17.06
C TYR A 184 -2.09 -5.89 -17.52
N VAL A 185 -2.99 -4.94 -17.31
CA VAL A 185 -4.42 -5.14 -17.55
C VAL A 185 -4.94 -4.15 -18.59
N TRP A 186 -5.75 -4.65 -19.53
CA TRP A 186 -6.43 -3.83 -20.54
C TRP A 186 -7.87 -3.58 -20.16
N ARG A 187 -8.38 -2.41 -20.48
CA ARG A 187 -9.78 -2.08 -20.30
C ARG A 187 -10.65 -2.83 -21.29
N LEU A 188 -11.44 -3.78 -20.80
CA LEU A 188 -12.38 -4.58 -21.61
C LEU A 188 -13.76 -3.92 -21.69
N ALA A 189 -14.18 -3.25 -20.60
CA ALA A 189 -15.43 -2.51 -20.50
C ALA A 189 -15.24 -1.26 -19.62
N PRO A 190 -16.21 -0.34 -19.51
CA PRO A 190 -16.11 0.78 -18.58
C PRO A 190 -15.77 0.30 -17.16
N ASN A 191 -14.67 0.85 -16.60
CA ASN A 191 -14.16 0.53 -15.26
C ASN A 191 -13.72 -0.94 -15.06
N PHE A 192 -13.76 -1.80 -16.06
CA PHE A 192 -13.40 -3.21 -15.97
C PHE A 192 -12.15 -3.51 -16.80
N TYR A 193 -11.17 -4.15 -16.15
CA TYR A 193 -9.87 -4.46 -16.72
C TYR A 193 -9.53 -5.93 -16.47
N ILE A 194 -8.84 -6.54 -17.42
CA ILE A 194 -8.33 -7.91 -17.32
C ILE A 194 -6.96 -8.01 -17.98
N GLY A 195 -6.10 -8.86 -17.46
CA GLY A 195 -4.80 -9.13 -18.09
C GLY A 195 -3.92 -10.07 -17.30
N PRO A 196 -2.73 -10.38 -17.82
CA PRO A 196 -1.78 -11.26 -17.18
C PRO A 196 -1.15 -10.65 -15.95
N MET A 197 -0.72 -11.53 -15.04
CA MET A 197 0.13 -11.22 -13.90
C MET A 197 1.30 -12.19 -13.80
N ALA A 198 2.38 -11.73 -13.21
CA ALA A 198 3.54 -12.52 -12.86
C ALA A 198 4.02 -12.16 -11.45
N THR A 199 4.49 -13.17 -10.72
CA THR A 199 5.02 -12.98 -9.37
C THR A 199 6.32 -13.75 -9.21
N VAL A 200 7.21 -13.20 -8.38
CA VAL A 200 8.43 -13.87 -7.92
C VAL A 200 8.51 -13.68 -6.42
N ASP A 201 8.54 -14.77 -5.69
CA ASP A 201 8.61 -14.79 -4.23
C ASP A 201 9.85 -15.54 -3.77
N TYR A 202 10.69 -14.91 -2.99
CA TYR A 202 11.80 -15.53 -2.27
C TYR A 202 11.64 -15.30 -0.78
N ILE A 203 11.69 -16.37 0.00
CA ILE A 203 11.61 -16.35 1.46
C ILE A 203 12.72 -17.20 2.02
N ASN A 204 13.43 -16.70 3.03
CA ASN A 204 14.49 -17.39 3.73
C ASN A 204 14.33 -17.18 5.24
N ALA A 205 13.78 -18.18 5.93
CA ALA A 205 13.62 -18.15 7.38
C ALA A 205 14.91 -18.54 8.09
N ARG A 206 15.16 -17.93 9.24
CA ARG A 206 16.33 -18.14 10.09
C ARG A 206 15.97 -17.99 11.56
N ASP A 207 16.84 -18.49 12.43
CA ASP A 207 16.72 -18.32 13.88
C ASP A 207 15.36 -18.81 14.43
N MET A 208 14.89 -19.95 13.91
CA MET A 208 13.63 -20.56 14.33
C MET A 208 13.78 -21.15 15.74
N ALA A 209 13.01 -20.63 16.71
CA ALA A 209 13.08 -21.11 18.09
C ALA A 209 12.52 -22.53 18.26
N LYS A 210 11.53 -22.93 17.44
CA LYS A 210 10.87 -24.24 17.44
C LYS A 210 10.73 -24.75 16.00
N PRO A 211 11.81 -25.30 15.40
CA PRO A 211 11.80 -25.70 13.99
C PRO A 211 10.82 -26.84 13.67
N GLU A 212 10.42 -27.64 14.67
CA GLU A 212 9.44 -28.72 14.54
C GLU A 212 8.06 -28.24 14.08
N LEU A 213 7.69 -26.97 14.37
CA LEU A 213 6.42 -26.39 13.96
C LEU A 213 6.28 -26.20 12.45
N TRP A 214 7.39 -26.24 11.71
CA TRP A 214 7.40 -26.17 10.26
C TRP A 214 7.12 -27.52 9.57
N GLU A 215 6.91 -28.60 10.32
CA GLU A 215 6.57 -29.94 9.80
C GLU A 215 7.54 -30.42 8.70
N GLY A 216 8.82 -30.10 8.77
CA GLY A 216 9.83 -30.48 7.78
C GLY A 216 9.82 -29.62 6.49
N GLU A 217 9.08 -28.53 6.46
CA GLU A 217 9.17 -27.55 5.39
C GLU A 217 10.57 -26.91 5.35
N ARG A 218 10.99 -26.47 4.15
CA ARG A 218 12.29 -25.83 3.99
C ARG A 218 12.27 -24.38 4.51
N ASP A 219 13.37 -24.00 5.14
CA ASP A 219 13.67 -22.62 5.55
C ASP A 219 13.73 -21.65 4.35
N LYS A 220 14.10 -22.14 3.16
CA LYS A 220 14.20 -21.37 1.93
C LYS A 220 13.19 -21.82 0.90
N THR A 221 12.43 -20.86 0.39
CA THR A 221 11.48 -21.08 -0.71
C THR A 221 11.70 -20.04 -1.80
N PHE A 222 11.66 -20.50 -3.04
CA PHE A 222 11.67 -19.65 -4.24
C PHE A 222 10.52 -20.09 -5.12
N ASN A 223 9.68 -19.14 -5.54
CA ASN A 223 8.48 -19.44 -6.29
C ASN A 223 8.28 -18.39 -7.39
N ILE A 224 7.92 -18.89 -8.58
CA ILE A 224 7.49 -18.07 -9.71
C ILE A 224 6.04 -18.40 -10.00
N GLY A 225 5.20 -17.37 -10.06
CA GLY A 225 3.79 -17.49 -10.40
C GLY A 225 3.44 -16.72 -11.65
N VAL A 226 2.52 -17.27 -12.42
CA VAL A 226 1.88 -16.60 -13.54
C VAL A 226 0.37 -16.73 -13.40
N GLY A 227 -0.38 -15.76 -13.90
CA GLY A 227 -1.82 -15.80 -13.71
C GLY A 227 -2.56 -14.70 -14.43
N LEU A 228 -3.79 -14.48 -14.00
CA LEU A 228 -4.69 -13.48 -14.51
C LEU A 228 -5.19 -12.59 -13.38
N THR A 229 -5.27 -11.29 -13.67
CA THR A 229 -5.86 -10.27 -12.82
C THR A 229 -7.10 -9.72 -13.49
N MET A 230 -8.20 -9.65 -12.75
CA MET A 230 -9.40 -8.92 -13.11
C MET A 230 -9.59 -7.77 -12.14
N GLN A 231 -9.91 -6.57 -12.65
CA GLN A 231 -10.11 -5.38 -11.83
C GLN A 231 -11.38 -4.65 -12.25
N TYR A 232 -12.15 -4.21 -11.27
CA TYR A 232 -13.22 -3.24 -11.46
C TYR A 232 -12.94 -2.04 -10.57
N ASP A 233 -12.89 -0.84 -11.14
CA ASP A 233 -12.48 0.37 -10.42
C ASP A 233 -13.26 1.59 -10.89
N ASN A 234 -14.27 1.98 -10.12
CA ASN A 234 -15.07 3.18 -10.35
C ASN A 234 -14.92 4.22 -9.23
N ARG A 235 -13.80 4.15 -8.49
CA ARG A 235 -13.50 5.13 -7.44
C ARG A 235 -13.29 6.52 -8.04
N ASP A 236 -13.67 7.54 -7.27
CA ASP A 236 -13.42 8.94 -7.62
C ASP A 236 -11.92 9.27 -7.65
N PHE A 237 -11.13 8.75 -6.68
CA PHE A 237 -9.67 8.87 -6.61
C PHE A 237 -9.03 7.54 -6.27
N LEU A 238 -7.92 7.22 -6.93
CA LEU A 238 -7.21 5.94 -6.73
C LEU A 238 -6.56 5.83 -5.34
N THR A 239 -6.01 6.94 -4.84
CA THR A 239 -5.21 6.98 -3.61
C THR A 239 -5.97 7.44 -2.38
N ASN A 240 -7.07 8.17 -2.56
CA ASN A 240 -7.89 8.70 -1.46
C ASN A 240 -9.36 8.72 -1.89
N ALA A 241 -9.95 7.54 -2.01
CA ALA A 241 -11.31 7.38 -2.47
C ALA A 241 -12.31 7.85 -1.41
N SER A 242 -13.29 8.65 -1.81
CA SER A 242 -14.45 9.03 -0.99
C SER A 242 -15.74 8.36 -1.48
N ARG A 243 -15.76 7.91 -2.73
CA ARG A 243 -16.91 7.27 -3.36
C ARG A 243 -16.48 6.20 -4.35
N GLY A 244 -17.30 5.17 -4.49
CA GLY A 244 -17.12 4.12 -5.50
C GLY A 244 -16.65 2.80 -4.93
N MET A 245 -16.28 1.90 -5.79
CA MET A 245 -15.88 0.54 -5.47
C MET A 245 -14.59 0.17 -6.21
N TYR A 246 -13.76 -0.61 -5.55
CA TYR A 246 -12.64 -1.30 -6.14
C TYR A 246 -12.79 -2.79 -5.88
N ALA A 247 -12.74 -3.59 -6.92
CA ALA A 247 -12.70 -5.04 -6.84
C ALA A 247 -11.51 -5.55 -7.63
N ARG A 248 -10.74 -6.46 -7.05
CA ARG A 248 -9.63 -7.14 -7.71
C ARG A 248 -9.70 -8.63 -7.42
N LEU A 249 -9.63 -9.44 -8.46
CA LEU A 249 -9.54 -10.87 -8.39
C LEU A 249 -8.28 -11.32 -9.11
N ASP A 250 -7.37 -11.93 -8.38
CA ASP A 250 -6.15 -12.51 -8.89
C ASP A 250 -6.23 -14.03 -8.83
N GLN A 251 -5.96 -14.67 -9.96
CA GLN A 251 -5.79 -16.12 -10.03
C GLN A 251 -4.36 -16.42 -10.44
N ARG A 252 -3.57 -16.96 -9.52
CA ARG A 252 -2.15 -17.27 -9.70
C ARG A 252 -1.92 -18.79 -9.74
N PHE A 253 -1.07 -19.21 -10.66
CA PHE A 253 -0.62 -20.58 -10.83
C PHE A 253 0.90 -20.63 -10.67
N ASN A 254 1.38 -21.55 -9.87
CA ASN A 254 2.79 -21.78 -9.62
C ASN A 254 3.14 -23.22 -10.07
N PRO A 255 3.30 -23.46 -11.37
CA PRO A 255 3.60 -24.80 -11.88
C PRO A 255 5.06 -25.19 -11.63
N ARG A 256 5.35 -26.47 -11.52
CA ARG A 256 6.73 -26.96 -11.27
C ARG A 256 7.74 -26.58 -12.33
N PHE A 257 7.33 -26.45 -13.59
CA PHE A 257 8.23 -26.09 -14.69
C PHE A 257 8.80 -24.66 -14.59
N LEU A 258 8.21 -23.81 -13.76
CA LEU A 258 8.74 -22.46 -13.43
C LEU A 258 9.65 -22.47 -12.19
N ALA A 259 10.44 -23.53 -12.01
CA ALA A 259 11.37 -23.70 -10.89
C ALA A 259 10.71 -23.78 -9.50
N ASN A 260 9.42 -24.03 -9.41
CA ASN A 260 8.73 -24.24 -8.14
C ASN A 260 8.95 -25.67 -7.62
N LYS A 261 9.23 -25.82 -6.32
CA LYS A 261 9.35 -27.13 -5.68
C LYS A 261 8.04 -27.92 -5.78
N TYR A 262 6.91 -27.26 -5.59
CA TYR A 262 5.56 -27.82 -5.64
C TYR A 262 4.69 -27.08 -6.64
N ALA A 263 3.71 -27.78 -7.20
CA ALA A 263 2.65 -27.13 -7.96
C ALA A 263 1.54 -26.72 -6.99
N PHE A 264 1.14 -25.46 -7.05
CA PHE A 264 0.05 -24.92 -6.25
C PHE A 264 -0.59 -23.74 -6.98
N SER A 265 -1.75 -23.30 -6.50
CA SER A 265 -2.40 -22.10 -7.01
C SER A 265 -2.97 -21.25 -5.87
N LEU A 266 -3.11 -19.97 -6.16
CA LEU A 266 -3.69 -18.98 -5.26
C LEU A 266 -4.82 -18.24 -5.96
N THR A 267 -5.92 -18.05 -5.23
CA THR A 267 -6.99 -17.11 -5.61
C THR A 267 -7.06 -16.03 -4.54
N GLU A 268 -6.94 -14.78 -4.96
CA GLU A 268 -7.00 -13.64 -4.04
C GLU A 268 -8.09 -12.67 -4.49
N LEU A 269 -9.02 -12.37 -3.60
CA LEU A 269 -10.12 -11.44 -3.82
C LEU A 269 -9.96 -10.26 -2.87
N TYR A 270 -9.96 -9.08 -3.43
CA TYR A 270 -9.97 -7.82 -2.71
C TYR A 270 -11.16 -6.98 -3.15
N LEU A 271 -12.01 -6.58 -2.22
CA LEU A 271 -13.14 -5.69 -2.45
C LEU A 271 -13.03 -4.51 -1.49
N ALA A 272 -13.18 -3.30 -2.02
CA ALA A 272 -13.28 -2.10 -1.21
C ALA A 272 -14.45 -1.24 -1.71
N TYR A 273 -15.28 -0.78 -0.80
CA TYR A 273 -16.43 0.06 -1.08
C TYR A 273 -16.39 1.33 -0.25
N TYR A 274 -16.58 2.48 -0.89
CA TYR A 274 -16.49 3.80 -0.28
C TYR A 274 -17.82 4.52 -0.43
N HIS A 275 -18.38 4.99 0.68
CA HIS A 275 -19.63 5.74 0.71
C HIS A 275 -19.50 7.01 1.55
N PRO A 276 -19.70 8.20 0.97
CA PRO A 276 -19.72 9.45 1.75
C PRO A 276 -20.98 9.50 2.62
N VAL A 277 -20.79 9.72 3.92
CA VAL A 277 -21.91 9.85 4.89
C VAL A 277 -22.20 11.31 5.16
N TRP A 278 -21.14 12.12 5.32
CA TRP A 278 -21.21 13.57 5.50
C TRP A 278 -20.19 14.25 4.59
N LYS A 279 -20.20 15.58 4.56
CA LYS A 279 -19.26 16.38 3.76
C LYS A 279 -17.79 16.05 4.02
N SER A 280 -17.45 15.57 5.23
CA SER A 280 -16.09 15.28 5.67
C SER A 280 -15.90 13.86 6.20
N ALA A 281 -16.88 12.97 6.06
CA ALA A 281 -16.82 11.60 6.55
C ALA A 281 -17.18 10.59 5.47
N THR A 282 -16.34 9.57 5.31
CA THR A 282 -16.52 8.46 4.38
C THR A 282 -16.47 7.13 5.16
N ILE A 283 -17.44 6.27 4.93
CA ILE A 283 -17.37 4.87 5.36
C ILE A 283 -16.63 4.09 4.27
N ALA A 284 -15.59 3.38 4.66
CA ALA A 284 -14.84 2.46 3.82
C ALA A 284 -15.01 1.04 4.35
N LEU A 285 -15.55 0.16 3.52
CA LEU A 285 -15.69 -1.27 3.79
C LEU A 285 -14.68 -2.02 2.95
N GLN A 286 -13.97 -2.96 3.56
CA GLN A 286 -13.00 -3.81 2.87
C GLN A 286 -13.25 -5.27 3.18
N LEU A 287 -13.21 -6.10 2.14
CA LEU A 287 -13.18 -7.56 2.22
C LEU A 287 -11.92 -8.05 1.51
N HIS A 288 -11.15 -8.88 2.19
CA HIS A 288 -10.02 -9.58 1.62
C HIS A 288 -10.16 -11.08 1.85
N SER A 289 -9.96 -11.86 0.81
CA SER A 289 -9.98 -13.33 0.87
C SER A 289 -8.82 -13.89 0.09
N ARG A 290 -8.11 -14.85 0.68
CA ARG A 290 -7.00 -15.55 0.05
C ARG A 290 -7.18 -17.06 0.22
N LEU A 291 -7.27 -17.76 -0.90
CA LEU A 291 -7.44 -19.20 -0.99
C LEU A 291 -6.19 -19.82 -1.59
N THR A 292 -5.68 -20.87 -0.97
CA THR A 292 -4.52 -21.62 -1.45
C THR A 292 -4.93 -23.05 -1.78
N TYR A 293 -4.47 -23.57 -2.90
CA TYR A 293 -4.79 -24.90 -3.39
C TYR A 293 -3.51 -25.68 -3.73
N GLY A 294 -3.48 -26.96 -3.36
CA GLY A 294 -2.32 -27.81 -3.57
C GLY A 294 -1.29 -27.73 -2.45
N ASN A 295 -0.04 -28.03 -2.75
CA ASN A 295 1.05 -28.04 -1.77
C ASN A 295 1.71 -26.66 -1.71
N THR A 296 0.99 -25.68 -1.17
CA THR A 296 1.50 -24.32 -1.01
C THR A 296 2.61 -24.31 0.05
N PRO A 297 3.80 -23.74 -0.25
CA PRO A 297 4.87 -23.56 0.74
C PRO A 297 4.40 -22.72 1.93
N TRP A 298 4.92 -23.00 3.12
CA TRP A 298 4.50 -22.35 4.37
C TRP A 298 4.49 -20.82 4.29
N GLY A 299 5.52 -20.22 3.68
CA GLY A 299 5.65 -18.76 3.57
C GLY A 299 4.67 -18.08 2.61
N LEU A 300 3.90 -18.85 1.82
CA LEU A 300 2.84 -18.37 0.92
C LEU A 300 1.45 -18.83 1.36
N LEU A 301 1.33 -19.52 2.49
CA LEU A 301 0.03 -19.85 3.09
C LEU A 301 -0.72 -18.55 3.46
N SER A 302 -2.04 -18.66 3.50
CA SER A 302 -2.88 -17.57 4.00
C SER A 302 -2.65 -17.39 5.49
N THR A 303 -2.29 -16.17 5.90
CA THR A 303 -2.09 -15.80 7.29
C THR A 303 -3.20 -14.88 7.77
N LEU A 304 -3.59 -15.00 9.01
CA LEU A 304 -4.46 -14.05 9.71
C LEU A 304 -3.59 -13.11 10.54
N GLY A 305 -3.85 -11.81 10.41
CA GLY A 305 -3.07 -10.80 11.14
C GLY A 305 -2.01 -10.10 10.30
N GLY A 306 -1.31 -9.17 10.93
CA GLY A 306 -0.29 -8.33 10.31
C GLY A 306 -0.76 -6.92 10.00
N SER A 307 0.16 -6.10 9.46
CA SER A 307 -0.07 -4.65 9.24
C SER A 307 -1.16 -4.34 8.21
N ASP A 308 -1.38 -5.24 7.27
CA ASP A 308 -2.23 -4.98 6.11
C ASP A 308 -3.65 -5.58 6.25
N ASN A 309 -3.82 -6.62 7.09
CA ASN A 309 -5.10 -7.30 7.24
C ASN A 309 -5.77 -7.00 8.58
N MET A 310 -5.19 -7.45 9.68
CA MET A 310 -5.75 -7.26 11.03
C MET A 310 -4.67 -6.73 11.96
N ARG A 311 -4.61 -5.42 12.13
CA ARG A 311 -3.64 -4.80 13.05
C ARG A 311 -3.93 -5.24 14.49
N GLY A 312 -2.87 -5.66 15.21
CA GLY A 312 -2.95 -6.13 16.59
C GLY A 312 -3.16 -7.64 16.74
N TYR A 313 -3.29 -8.38 15.65
CA TYR A 313 -3.24 -9.84 15.61
C TYR A 313 -1.96 -10.28 14.90
N PHE A 314 -1.36 -11.39 15.39
CA PHE A 314 -0.14 -11.98 14.84
C PHE A 314 -0.40 -13.40 14.37
#